data_71524c3e60afe94589010e12d2aed1e9
#
_entry.id   71524c3e60afe94589010e12d2aed1e9
#
_cell.length_a   1.000
_cell.length_b   1.000
_cell.length_c   1.000
_cell.angle_alpha   90.00
_cell.angle_beta   90.00
_cell.angle_gamma   90.00
#
_symmetry.space_group_name_H-M   'P 1'
#
loop_
_entity.id
_entity.type
_entity.pdbx_description
1 polymer ?
#
loop_
_entity_poly.entity_id
_entity_poly.type
_entity_poly.pdbx_seq_one_letter_code
_entity_poly.pdbx_strand_id
1 'polypeptide(L)'
;EKNYISKAQECYRHAEKKKKPGVFGKIFSNREERMSEAAELFKQAANYYRLGKDYKSAAEAFVQCANCVPEEAHQHYSEAGNLLRKVNTSEAIEYYNRAVEMLASSGRIGMAAKLRKQIAEIYEGDDMLGSAVQNYEHAAELFELDNSESTANSCHLKVAELSTQDSLDSNTILKAIKLFETVGQRYLQHNLTKFSAKDCYFKAVILFMANEDIVGAENALQNYFNRDPSFETSREGKLAQELISDIRASNVNSFESHLYQYNNITPLDRWKTKVLIKAKNMLNAYEEPDFS
;
A
#
# COMPACT_ATOMS: atom_id res chain seq x y z
N GLU A 1 1.75 -27.83 -24.24
CA GLU A 1 0.82 -26.68 -24.12
C GLU A 1 -0.48 -26.90 -24.90
N LYS A 2 -0.44 -27.25 -26.20
CA LYS A 2 -1.64 -27.48 -27.05
C LYS A 2 -2.63 -28.51 -26.48
N ASN A 3 -2.17 -29.57 -25.83
CA ASN A 3 -3.02 -30.58 -25.21
C ASN A 3 -3.83 -30.01 -24.00
N TYR A 4 -3.22 -29.11 -23.21
CA TYR A 4 -3.92 -28.48 -22.11
C TYR A 4 -5.00 -27.51 -22.58
N ILE A 5 -4.75 -26.73 -23.62
CA ILE A 5 -5.73 -25.82 -24.21
C ILE A 5 -6.94 -26.59 -24.74
N SER A 6 -6.72 -27.71 -25.46
CA SER A 6 -7.81 -28.56 -25.95
C SER A 6 -8.67 -29.12 -24.82
N LYS A 7 -8.06 -29.62 -23.74
CA LYS A 7 -8.79 -30.10 -22.55
C LYS A 7 -9.56 -28.98 -21.86
N ALA A 8 -8.95 -27.79 -21.76
CA ALA A 8 -9.61 -26.62 -21.20
C ALA A 8 -10.89 -26.25 -21.96
N GLN A 9 -10.80 -26.21 -23.31
CA GLN A 9 -11.93 -25.90 -24.17
C GLN A 9 -13.05 -26.94 -24.07
N GLU A 10 -12.70 -28.21 -23.88
CA GLU A 10 -13.68 -29.28 -23.67
C GLU A 10 -14.41 -29.11 -22.34
N CYS A 11 -13.68 -28.91 -21.24
CA CYS A 11 -14.28 -28.65 -19.93
C CYS A 11 -15.15 -27.38 -19.95
N TYR A 12 -14.69 -26.31 -20.59
CA TYR A 12 -15.45 -25.06 -20.70
C TYR A 12 -16.77 -25.26 -21.45
N ARG A 13 -16.76 -25.97 -22.58
CA ARG A 13 -17.99 -26.30 -23.34
C ARG A 13 -18.96 -27.16 -22.53
N HIS A 14 -18.45 -28.12 -21.74
CA HIS A 14 -19.29 -28.93 -20.86
C HIS A 14 -19.92 -28.08 -19.77
N ALA A 15 -19.17 -27.16 -19.16
CA ALA A 15 -19.66 -26.22 -18.17
C ALA A 15 -20.79 -25.34 -18.73
N GLU A 16 -20.61 -24.76 -19.93
CA GLU A 16 -21.65 -23.96 -20.58
C GLU A 16 -22.94 -24.75 -20.84
N LYS A 17 -22.82 -26.01 -21.26
CA LYS A 17 -23.99 -26.88 -21.46
C LYS A 17 -24.75 -27.15 -20.13
N LYS A 18 -24.03 -27.37 -19.03
CA LYS A 18 -24.60 -27.53 -17.70
C LYS A 18 -25.31 -26.27 -17.21
N LYS A 19 -24.68 -25.12 -17.42
CA LYS A 19 -25.22 -23.80 -17.06
C LYS A 19 -26.48 -23.46 -17.81
N LYS A 20 -26.56 -23.79 -19.10
CA LYS A 20 -27.72 -23.54 -20.00
C LYS A 20 -28.29 -24.85 -20.53
N PRO A 21 -28.96 -25.67 -19.70
CA PRO A 21 -29.52 -26.92 -20.16
C PRO A 21 -30.72 -26.66 -21.08
N GLY A 22 -30.97 -27.59 -21.99
CA GLY A 22 -32.19 -27.62 -22.80
C GLY A 22 -33.45 -27.78 -21.96
N VAL A 23 -34.62 -27.69 -22.60
CA VAL A 23 -35.92 -27.69 -21.95
C VAL A 23 -36.12 -28.87 -20.97
N PHE A 24 -35.72 -30.08 -21.34
CA PHE A 24 -35.81 -31.27 -20.48
C PHE A 24 -34.87 -31.20 -19.25
N GLY A 25 -33.65 -30.66 -19.40
CA GLY A 25 -32.73 -30.52 -18.29
C GLY A 25 -33.17 -29.51 -17.23
N LYS A 26 -34.01 -28.54 -17.60
CA LYS A 26 -34.64 -27.60 -16.64
C LYS A 26 -35.68 -28.24 -15.74
N ILE A 27 -36.35 -29.29 -16.23
CA ILE A 27 -37.46 -29.96 -15.54
C ILE A 27 -36.92 -30.98 -14.53
N PHE A 28 -35.83 -31.68 -14.83
CA PHE A 28 -35.37 -32.85 -14.07
C PHE A 28 -34.15 -32.62 -13.19
N SER A 29 -33.54 -31.43 -13.17
CA SER A 29 -32.41 -31.17 -12.30
C SER A 29 -32.54 -29.89 -11.49
N ASN A 30 -32.06 -29.91 -10.23
CA ASN A 30 -32.03 -28.75 -9.37
C ASN A 30 -31.05 -27.70 -9.99
N ARG A 31 -31.50 -26.43 -10.03
CA ARG A 31 -30.69 -25.31 -10.58
C ARG A 31 -29.40 -25.15 -9.80
N GLU A 32 -29.45 -25.24 -8.49
CA GLU A 32 -28.31 -25.05 -7.60
C GLU A 32 -27.23 -26.12 -7.85
N GLU A 33 -27.63 -27.39 -7.92
CA GLU A 33 -26.75 -28.51 -8.24
C GLU A 33 -26.08 -28.34 -9.61
N ARG A 34 -26.85 -27.96 -10.64
CA ARG A 34 -26.30 -27.70 -11.96
C ARG A 34 -25.28 -26.55 -11.99
N MET A 35 -25.56 -25.47 -11.24
CA MET A 35 -24.64 -24.33 -11.17
C MET A 35 -23.35 -24.71 -10.43
N SER A 36 -23.45 -25.52 -9.37
CA SER A 36 -22.27 -26.05 -8.66
C SER A 36 -21.43 -26.96 -9.57
N GLU A 37 -22.04 -27.89 -10.30
CA GLU A 37 -21.35 -28.76 -11.27
C GLU A 37 -20.72 -27.93 -12.41
N ALA A 38 -21.41 -26.91 -12.91
CA ALA A 38 -20.85 -26.01 -13.93
C ALA A 38 -19.66 -25.23 -13.39
N ALA A 39 -19.70 -24.75 -12.15
CA ALA A 39 -18.58 -24.08 -11.51
C ALA A 39 -17.34 -24.96 -11.42
N GLU A 40 -17.51 -26.23 -11.02
CA GLU A 40 -16.37 -27.16 -10.93
C GLU A 40 -15.75 -27.42 -12.31
N LEU A 41 -16.55 -27.56 -13.37
CA LEU A 41 -16.07 -27.72 -14.73
C LEU A 41 -15.35 -26.44 -15.24
N PHE A 42 -15.87 -25.25 -14.93
CA PHE A 42 -15.18 -23.99 -15.25
C PHE A 42 -13.84 -23.88 -14.50
N LYS A 43 -13.79 -24.30 -13.24
CA LYS A 43 -12.56 -24.33 -12.44
C LYS A 43 -11.52 -25.29 -13.04
N GLN A 44 -11.95 -26.46 -13.50
CA GLN A 44 -11.08 -27.40 -14.22
C GLN A 44 -10.56 -26.77 -15.52
N ALA A 45 -11.43 -26.12 -16.31
CA ALA A 45 -11.05 -25.41 -17.52
C ALA A 45 -10.01 -24.31 -17.21
N ALA A 46 -10.24 -23.49 -16.18
CA ALA A 46 -9.32 -22.45 -15.74
C ALA A 46 -7.92 -23.02 -15.41
N ASN A 47 -7.88 -24.15 -14.68
CA ASN A 47 -6.63 -24.82 -14.36
C ASN A 47 -5.88 -25.35 -15.59
N TYR A 48 -6.61 -25.93 -16.57
CA TYR A 48 -6.00 -26.37 -17.81
C TYR A 48 -5.52 -25.19 -18.67
N TYR A 49 -6.28 -24.09 -18.77
CA TYR A 49 -5.82 -22.87 -19.44
C TYR A 49 -4.55 -22.31 -18.79
N ARG A 50 -4.49 -22.29 -17.45
CA ARG A 50 -3.29 -21.86 -16.70
C ARG A 50 -2.07 -22.73 -17.00
N LEU A 51 -2.23 -24.06 -17.07
CA LEU A 51 -1.17 -24.98 -17.48
C LEU A 51 -0.74 -24.78 -18.93
N GLY A 52 -1.68 -24.40 -19.78
CA GLY A 52 -1.43 -24.01 -21.17
C GLY A 52 -0.89 -22.59 -21.35
N LYS A 53 -0.70 -21.83 -20.25
CA LYS A 53 -0.26 -20.42 -20.21
C LYS A 53 -1.19 -19.43 -20.91
N ASP A 54 -2.43 -19.83 -21.16
CA ASP A 54 -3.49 -18.93 -21.61
C ASP A 54 -4.17 -18.29 -20.40
N TYR A 55 -3.51 -17.29 -19.84
CA TYR A 55 -3.94 -16.63 -18.59
C TYR A 55 -5.25 -15.86 -18.77
N LYS A 56 -5.52 -15.34 -19.96
CA LYS A 56 -6.76 -14.61 -20.23
C LYS A 56 -7.97 -15.54 -20.21
N SER A 57 -7.92 -16.66 -20.94
CA SER A 57 -9.00 -17.65 -20.91
C SER A 57 -9.15 -18.32 -19.55
N ALA A 58 -8.04 -18.51 -18.82
CA ALA A 58 -8.09 -19.01 -17.44
C ALA A 58 -8.85 -18.05 -16.50
N ALA A 59 -8.58 -16.76 -16.60
CA ALA A 59 -9.28 -15.74 -15.81
C ALA A 59 -10.78 -15.70 -16.16
N GLU A 60 -11.13 -15.73 -17.44
CA GLU A 60 -12.51 -15.78 -17.88
C GLU A 60 -13.26 -17.00 -17.32
N ALA A 61 -12.63 -18.16 -17.31
CA ALA A 61 -13.21 -19.37 -16.73
C ALA A 61 -13.44 -19.21 -15.22
N PHE A 62 -12.54 -18.58 -14.46
CA PHE A 62 -12.79 -18.25 -13.05
C PHE A 62 -13.93 -17.24 -12.86
N VAL A 63 -14.07 -16.26 -13.74
CA VAL A 63 -15.23 -15.35 -13.72
C VAL A 63 -16.53 -16.10 -13.94
N GLN A 64 -16.54 -17.11 -14.80
CA GLN A 64 -17.73 -17.97 -14.96
C GLN A 64 -18.00 -18.81 -13.70
N CYS A 65 -16.98 -19.27 -12.98
CA CYS A 65 -17.15 -19.87 -11.65
C CYS A 65 -17.85 -18.90 -10.69
N ALA A 66 -17.37 -17.67 -10.60
CA ALA A 66 -17.97 -16.63 -9.74
C ALA A 66 -19.45 -16.40 -10.05
N ASN A 67 -19.83 -16.43 -11.32
CA ASN A 67 -21.22 -16.29 -11.76
C ASN A 67 -22.10 -17.52 -11.44
N CYS A 68 -21.49 -18.68 -11.24
CA CYS A 68 -22.20 -19.90 -10.89
C CYS A 68 -22.42 -20.05 -9.39
N VAL A 69 -21.43 -19.68 -8.58
CA VAL A 69 -21.43 -19.84 -7.11
C VAL A 69 -21.12 -18.48 -6.46
N PRO A 70 -22.16 -17.64 -6.25
CA PRO A 70 -21.97 -16.28 -5.72
C PRO A 70 -21.32 -16.23 -4.34
N GLU A 71 -21.52 -17.25 -3.50
CA GLU A 71 -20.97 -17.29 -2.13
C GLU A 71 -19.44 -17.37 -2.13
N GLU A 72 -18.83 -18.00 -3.14
CA GLU A 72 -17.38 -18.13 -3.33
C GLU A 72 -16.83 -17.15 -4.38
N ALA A 73 -17.67 -16.30 -4.95
CA ALA A 73 -17.29 -15.45 -6.09
C ALA A 73 -16.07 -14.56 -5.81
N HIS A 74 -15.88 -14.08 -4.56
CA HIS A 74 -14.70 -13.30 -4.17
C HIS A 74 -13.39 -14.06 -4.38
N GLN A 75 -13.36 -15.38 -4.15
CA GLN A 75 -12.18 -16.22 -4.39
C GLN A 75 -11.88 -16.30 -5.89
N HIS A 76 -12.91 -16.55 -6.69
CA HIS A 76 -12.78 -16.69 -8.14
C HIS A 76 -12.40 -15.37 -8.82
N TYR A 77 -12.93 -14.23 -8.37
CA TYR A 77 -12.48 -12.92 -8.84
C TYR A 77 -11.03 -12.64 -8.44
N SER A 78 -10.60 -13.01 -7.23
CA SER A 78 -9.19 -12.88 -6.82
C SER A 78 -8.26 -13.74 -7.68
N GLU A 79 -8.66 -14.98 -8.00
CA GLU A 79 -7.88 -15.85 -8.90
C GLU A 79 -7.83 -15.30 -10.34
N ALA A 80 -8.94 -14.76 -10.85
CA ALA A 80 -8.95 -14.07 -12.14
C ALA A 80 -8.00 -12.87 -12.15
N GLY A 81 -8.01 -12.06 -11.09
CA GLY A 81 -7.06 -10.96 -10.91
C GLY A 81 -5.60 -11.42 -10.89
N ASN A 82 -5.29 -12.48 -10.13
CA ASN A 82 -3.93 -13.05 -10.05
C ASN A 82 -3.40 -13.50 -11.43
N LEU A 83 -4.25 -14.06 -12.26
CA LEU A 83 -3.89 -14.51 -13.61
C LEU A 83 -3.71 -13.33 -14.56
N LEU A 84 -4.64 -12.38 -14.55
CA LEU A 84 -4.62 -11.20 -15.41
C LEU A 84 -3.47 -10.23 -15.08
N ARG A 85 -3.01 -10.19 -13.83
CA ARG A 85 -1.84 -9.40 -13.46
C ARG A 85 -0.61 -9.69 -14.33
N LYS A 86 -0.53 -10.88 -14.93
CA LYS A 86 0.58 -11.27 -15.84
C LYS A 86 0.42 -10.74 -17.26
N VAL A 87 -0.76 -10.24 -17.63
CA VAL A 87 -1.12 -9.88 -19.02
C VAL A 87 -1.72 -8.49 -19.12
N ASN A 88 -2.56 -8.11 -18.15
CA ASN A 88 -3.26 -6.83 -18.13
C ASN A 88 -3.58 -6.42 -16.69
N THR A 89 -2.76 -5.54 -16.13
CA THR A 89 -2.88 -5.07 -14.75
C THR A 89 -4.21 -4.33 -14.49
N SER A 90 -4.69 -3.55 -15.46
CA SER A 90 -5.95 -2.81 -15.30
C SER A 90 -7.16 -3.73 -15.14
N GLU A 91 -7.27 -4.77 -15.98
CA GLU A 91 -8.32 -5.78 -15.83
C GLU A 91 -8.17 -6.57 -14.52
N ALA A 92 -6.96 -6.86 -14.10
CA ALA A 92 -6.71 -7.53 -12.83
C ALA A 92 -7.26 -6.71 -11.64
N ILE A 93 -7.02 -5.41 -11.63
CA ILE A 93 -7.50 -4.50 -10.58
C ILE A 93 -9.04 -4.43 -10.55
N GLU A 94 -9.71 -4.46 -11.71
CA GLU A 94 -11.18 -4.52 -11.75
C GLU A 94 -11.73 -5.75 -11.01
N TYR A 95 -11.16 -6.94 -11.23
CA TYR A 95 -11.59 -8.15 -10.55
C TYR A 95 -11.22 -8.15 -9.06
N TYR A 96 -10.06 -7.62 -8.69
CA TYR A 96 -9.72 -7.43 -7.27
C TYR A 96 -10.71 -6.48 -6.59
N ASN A 97 -11.12 -5.39 -7.22
CA ASN A 97 -12.13 -4.48 -6.68
C ASN A 97 -13.48 -5.17 -6.45
N ARG A 98 -13.93 -5.99 -7.41
CA ARG A 98 -15.15 -6.80 -7.23
C ARG A 98 -15.04 -7.75 -6.03
N ALA A 99 -13.90 -8.40 -5.87
CA ALA A 99 -13.65 -9.27 -4.72
C ALA A 99 -13.64 -8.47 -3.40
N VAL A 100 -13.05 -7.28 -3.36
CA VAL A 100 -13.05 -6.40 -2.18
C VAL A 100 -14.47 -6.01 -1.79
N GLU A 101 -15.31 -5.59 -2.75
CA GLU A 101 -16.71 -5.21 -2.50
C GLU A 101 -17.51 -6.37 -1.90
N MET A 102 -17.34 -7.58 -2.43
CA MET A 102 -18.02 -8.77 -1.94
C MET A 102 -17.55 -9.17 -0.54
N LEU A 103 -16.25 -9.09 -0.28
CA LEU A 103 -15.68 -9.37 1.05
C LEU A 103 -16.17 -8.35 2.09
N ALA A 104 -16.16 -7.07 1.75
CA ALA A 104 -16.65 -6.01 2.63
C ALA A 104 -18.15 -6.17 2.93
N SER A 105 -18.97 -6.40 1.91
CA SER A 105 -20.42 -6.57 2.06
C SER A 105 -20.79 -7.83 2.85
N SER A 106 -19.95 -8.87 2.83
CA SER A 106 -20.14 -10.11 3.62
C SER A 106 -19.54 -10.02 5.03
N GLY A 107 -19.05 -8.86 5.47
CA GLY A 107 -18.43 -8.66 6.78
C GLY A 107 -17.02 -9.25 6.93
N ARG A 108 -16.41 -9.72 5.84
CA ARG A 108 -15.02 -10.24 5.84
C ARG A 108 -14.01 -9.12 5.69
N ILE A 109 -14.05 -8.15 6.61
CA ILE A 109 -13.34 -6.88 6.52
C ILE A 109 -11.83 -7.07 6.42
N GLY A 110 -11.23 -7.94 7.25
CA GLY A 110 -9.78 -8.18 7.22
C GLY A 110 -9.28 -8.78 5.89
N MET A 111 -10.11 -9.58 5.21
CA MET A 111 -9.77 -10.10 3.88
C MET A 111 -9.88 -9.00 2.81
N ALA A 112 -10.92 -8.15 2.88
CA ALA A 112 -11.07 -6.99 2.02
C ALA A 112 -9.88 -6.03 2.17
N ALA A 113 -9.45 -5.75 3.40
CA ALA A 113 -8.29 -4.93 3.71
C ALA A 113 -6.99 -5.45 3.07
N LYS A 114 -6.73 -6.76 3.21
CA LYS A 114 -5.54 -7.40 2.60
C LYS A 114 -5.54 -7.26 1.08
N LEU A 115 -6.67 -7.48 0.45
CA LEU A 115 -6.79 -7.37 -1.00
C LEU A 115 -6.67 -5.91 -1.47
N ARG A 116 -7.23 -4.95 -0.71
CA ARG A 116 -7.06 -3.50 -0.97
C ARG A 116 -5.60 -3.10 -0.86
N LYS A 117 -4.87 -3.58 0.15
CA LYS A 117 -3.43 -3.37 0.28
C LYS A 117 -2.67 -3.96 -0.91
N GLN A 118 -3.04 -5.15 -1.39
CA GLN A 118 -2.42 -5.75 -2.57
C GLN A 118 -2.62 -4.88 -3.83
N ILE A 119 -3.79 -4.27 -4.01
CA ILE A 119 -4.04 -3.30 -5.10
C ILE A 119 -3.11 -2.08 -4.96
N ALA A 120 -2.94 -1.56 -3.74
CA ALA A 120 -2.03 -0.46 -3.47
C ALA A 120 -0.58 -0.81 -3.83
N GLU A 121 -0.11 -2.01 -3.46
CA GLU A 121 1.23 -2.52 -3.79
C GLU A 121 1.43 -2.68 -5.32
N ILE A 122 0.39 -3.01 -6.06
CA ILE A 122 0.44 -3.07 -7.53
C ILE A 122 0.65 -1.66 -8.10
N TYR A 123 -0.14 -0.68 -7.67
CA TYR A 123 0.01 0.70 -8.11
C TYR A 123 1.35 1.32 -7.72
N GLU A 124 1.85 1.00 -6.51
CA GLU A 124 3.20 1.42 -6.08
C GLU A 124 4.28 0.83 -7.00
N GLY A 125 4.17 -0.45 -7.36
CA GLY A 125 5.10 -1.12 -8.29
C GLY A 125 5.08 -0.55 -9.71
N ASP A 126 3.94 -0.02 -10.14
CA ASP A 126 3.75 0.62 -11.45
C ASP A 126 4.05 2.15 -11.41
N ASP A 127 4.61 2.65 -10.30
CA ASP A 127 4.92 4.08 -10.04
C ASP A 127 3.70 5.01 -10.13
N MET A 128 2.50 4.46 -9.92
CA MET A 128 1.24 5.22 -9.87
C MET A 128 0.96 5.68 -8.43
N LEU A 129 1.80 6.60 -7.93
CA LEU A 129 1.83 6.96 -6.50
C LEU A 129 0.49 7.47 -5.97
N GLY A 130 -0.22 8.31 -6.70
CA GLY A 130 -1.53 8.81 -6.28
C GLY A 130 -2.58 7.72 -6.08
N SER A 131 -2.63 6.73 -6.99
CA SER A 131 -3.52 5.57 -6.86
C SER A 131 -3.09 4.64 -5.74
N ALA A 132 -1.78 4.46 -5.55
CA ALA A 132 -1.23 3.68 -4.44
C ALA A 132 -1.63 4.28 -3.09
N VAL A 133 -1.46 5.59 -2.90
CA VAL A 133 -1.84 6.33 -1.69
C VAL A 133 -3.30 6.11 -1.36
N GLN A 134 -4.22 6.34 -2.30
CA GLN A 134 -5.65 6.15 -2.09
C GLN A 134 -6.00 4.72 -1.65
N ASN A 135 -5.39 3.71 -2.25
CA ASN A 135 -5.66 2.33 -1.90
C ASN A 135 -5.02 1.93 -0.56
N TYR A 136 -3.86 2.49 -0.18
CA TYR A 136 -3.31 2.31 1.16
C TYR A 136 -4.16 2.99 2.24
N GLU A 137 -4.72 4.19 1.97
CA GLU A 137 -5.67 4.85 2.88
C GLU A 137 -6.89 3.96 3.14
N HIS A 138 -7.56 3.49 2.09
CA HIS A 138 -8.70 2.58 2.23
C HIS A 138 -8.33 1.25 2.92
N ALA A 139 -7.14 0.72 2.65
CA ALA A 139 -6.67 -0.48 3.34
C ALA A 139 -6.46 -0.22 4.84
N ALA A 140 -5.88 0.93 5.22
CA ALA A 140 -5.69 1.31 6.61
C ALA A 140 -7.02 1.42 7.35
N GLU A 141 -8.02 2.10 6.77
CA GLU A 141 -9.38 2.20 7.33
C GLU A 141 -10.01 0.82 7.57
N LEU A 142 -9.92 -0.07 6.59
CA LEU A 142 -10.46 -1.43 6.72
C LEU A 142 -9.70 -2.25 7.77
N PHE A 143 -8.37 -2.11 7.89
CA PHE A 143 -7.59 -2.77 8.93
C PHE A 143 -7.91 -2.22 10.32
N GLU A 144 -8.19 -0.92 10.46
CA GLU A 144 -8.66 -0.34 11.71
C GLU A 144 -10.04 -0.90 12.12
N LEU A 145 -10.97 -1.03 11.18
CA LEU A 145 -12.27 -1.68 11.41
C LEU A 145 -12.13 -3.16 11.81
N ASP A 146 -11.12 -3.85 11.30
CA ASP A 146 -10.79 -5.26 11.61
C ASP A 146 -9.97 -5.39 12.91
N ASN A 147 -9.67 -4.28 13.62
CA ASN A 147 -8.78 -4.22 14.78
C ASN A 147 -7.35 -4.75 14.50
N SER A 148 -6.91 -4.69 13.27
CA SER A 148 -5.58 -5.09 12.81
C SER A 148 -4.61 -3.89 12.82
N GLU A 149 -4.37 -3.29 14.00
CA GLU A 149 -3.65 -2.02 14.18
C GLU A 149 -2.25 -2.03 13.56
N SER A 150 -1.48 -3.10 13.72
CA SER A 150 -0.11 -3.18 13.19
C SER A 150 -0.07 -3.03 11.66
N THR A 151 -1.02 -3.65 10.96
CA THR A 151 -1.09 -3.57 9.49
C THR A 151 -1.66 -2.22 9.05
N ALA A 152 -2.62 -1.66 9.80
CA ALA A 152 -3.12 -0.30 9.59
C ALA A 152 -1.99 0.73 9.70
N ASN A 153 -1.16 0.64 10.74
CA ASN A 153 0.01 1.50 10.93
C ASN A 153 1.00 1.40 9.75
N SER A 154 1.25 0.18 9.26
CA SER A 154 2.09 -0.02 8.06
C SER A 154 1.51 0.69 6.82
N CYS A 155 0.20 0.65 6.63
CA CYS A 155 -0.46 1.36 5.53
C CYS A 155 -0.39 2.88 5.71
N HIS A 156 -0.61 3.40 6.92
CA HIS A 156 -0.48 4.83 7.21
C HIS A 156 0.94 5.37 6.94
N LEU A 157 1.98 4.59 7.29
CA LEU A 157 3.36 4.96 6.97
C LEU A 157 3.59 5.01 5.46
N LYS A 158 3.04 4.05 4.70
CA LYS A 158 3.10 4.08 3.23
C LYS A 158 2.40 5.29 2.64
N VAL A 159 1.23 5.65 3.17
CA VAL A 159 0.51 6.88 2.77
C VAL A 159 1.38 8.11 2.98
N ALA A 160 1.97 8.27 4.17
CA ALA A 160 2.82 9.41 4.48
C ALA A 160 4.07 9.49 3.59
N GLU A 161 4.73 8.36 3.34
CA GLU A 161 5.94 8.30 2.51
C GLU A 161 5.63 8.53 1.03
N LEU A 162 4.64 7.84 0.47
CA LEU A 162 4.33 7.94 -0.96
C LEU A 162 3.72 9.29 -1.34
N SER A 163 2.85 9.86 -0.51
CA SER A 163 2.29 11.18 -0.76
C SER A 163 3.36 12.27 -0.78
N THR A 164 4.33 12.23 0.13
CA THR A 164 5.46 13.16 0.17
C THR A 164 6.55 12.84 -0.85
N GLN A 165 6.61 11.60 -1.34
CA GLN A 165 7.42 11.26 -2.51
C GLN A 165 6.84 11.86 -3.79
N ASP A 166 5.52 11.92 -3.92
CA ASP A 166 4.83 12.53 -5.06
C ASP A 166 4.92 14.06 -5.00
N SER A 167 4.48 14.66 -3.90
CA SER A 167 4.51 16.11 -3.69
C SER A 167 4.98 16.51 -2.29
N LEU A 168 5.85 17.51 -2.24
CA LEU A 168 6.31 18.15 -1.01
C LEU A 168 5.66 19.55 -0.82
N ASP A 169 4.38 19.71 -1.20
CA ASP A 169 3.61 20.89 -0.83
C ASP A 169 3.25 20.89 0.66
N SER A 170 2.96 22.08 1.22
CA SER A 170 2.74 22.25 2.66
C SER A 170 1.56 21.40 3.18
N ASN A 171 0.47 21.27 2.43
CA ASN A 171 -0.69 20.50 2.86
C ASN A 171 -0.37 18.99 2.95
N THR A 172 0.33 18.46 1.93
CA THR A 172 0.78 17.07 1.89
C THR A 172 1.77 16.79 3.04
N ILE A 173 2.72 17.67 3.27
CA ILE A 173 3.69 17.57 4.36
C ILE A 173 2.98 17.52 5.73
N LEU A 174 2.04 18.43 5.99
CA LEU A 174 1.33 18.49 7.28
C LEU A 174 0.49 17.23 7.54
N LYS A 175 -0.15 16.67 6.51
CA LYS A 175 -0.85 15.38 6.63
C LYS A 175 0.12 14.24 6.95
N ALA A 176 1.27 14.18 6.27
CA ALA A 176 2.27 13.16 6.51
C ALA A 176 2.87 13.25 7.92
N ILE A 177 3.19 14.45 8.41
CA ILE A 177 3.64 14.68 9.79
C ILE A 177 2.65 14.07 10.78
N LYS A 178 1.36 14.40 10.64
CA LYS A 178 0.31 13.86 11.50
C LYS A 178 0.25 12.33 11.50
N LEU A 179 0.42 11.70 10.35
CA LEU A 179 0.45 10.24 10.25
C LEU A 179 1.68 9.66 10.95
N PHE A 180 2.88 10.22 10.75
CA PHE A 180 4.09 9.77 11.44
C PHE A 180 3.98 9.94 12.96
N GLU A 181 3.45 11.07 13.44
CA GLU A 181 3.22 11.30 14.87
C GLU A 181 2.24 10.28 15.45
N THR A 182 1.12 10.04 14.76
CA THR A 182 0.10 9.09 15.22
C THR A 182 0.65 7.68 15.31
N VAL A 183 1.34 7.21 14.27
CA VAL A 183 1.93 5.88 14.26
C VAL A 183 3.07 5.77 15.29
N GLY A 184 3.93 6.79 15.40
CA GLY A 184 5.00 6.84 16.38
C GLY A 184 4.46 6.71 17.82
N GLN A 185 3.36 7.41 18.13
CA GLN A 185 2.70 7.32 19.44
C GLN A 185 2.10 5.92 19.68
N ARG A 186 1.46 5.31 18.68
CA ARG A 186 0.95 3.93 18.79
C ARG A 186 2.10 2.94 19.05
N TYR A 187 3.24 3.10 18.37
CA TYR A 187 4.41 2.25 18.58
C TYR A 187 4.97 2.29 19.99
N LEU A 188 4.93 3.43 20.67
CA LEU A 188 5.36 3.55 22.08
C LEU A 188 4.49 2.76 23.05
N GLN A 189 3.25 2.46 22.70
CA GLN A 189 2.32 1.72 23.56
C GLN A 189 2.68 0.22 23.68
N HIS A 190 3.51 -0.29 22.77
CA HIS A 190 3.84 -1.71 22.70
C HIS A 190 5.36 -1.95 22.77
N ASN A 191 5.80 -2.78 23.71
CA ASN A 191 7.23 -3.07 23.93
C ASN A 191 7.96 -3.58 22.69
N LEU A 192 7.28 -4.31 21.79
CA LEU A 192 7.88 -4.87 20.58
C LEU A 192 8.11 -3.81 19.49
N THR A 193 7.30 -2.75 19.45
CA THR A 193 7.34 -1.73 18.38
C THR A 193 7.92 -0.39 18.82
N LYS A 194 8.12 -0.18 20.13
CA LYS A 194 8.60 1.12 20.65
C LYS A 194 9.86 1.65 19.98
N PHE A 195 10.76 0.78 19.56
CA PHE A 195 11.99 1.17 18.88
C PHE A 195 11.75 1.78 17.49
N SER A 196 10.62 1.45 16.86
CA SER A 196 10.22 1.99 15.56
C SER A 196 9.66 3.41 15.64
N ALA A 197 9.27 3.86 16.84
CA ALA A 197 8.78 5.22 17.05
C ALA A 197 9.81 6.29 16.69
N LYS A 198 11.10 6.02 16.91
CA LYS A 198 12.20 6.94 16.60
C LYS A 198 12.28 7.32 15.13
N ASP A 199 12.09 6.35 14.24
CA ASP A 199 12.07 6.60 12.79
C ASP A 199 10.88 7.47 12.39
N CYS A 200 9.70 7.22 12.99
CA CYS A 200 8.50 8.04 12.76
C CYS A 200 8.74 9.50 13.21
N TYR A 201 9.28 9.69 14.39
CA TYR A 201 9.54 11.02 14.94
C TYR A 201 10.62 11.77 14.17
N PHE A 202 11.68 11.07 13.77
CA PHE A 202 12.71 11.66 12.92
C PHE A 202 12.14 12.11 11.58
N LYS A 203 11.30 11.27 10.92
CA LYS A 203 10.63 11.62 9.67
C LYS A 203 9.71 12.84 9.82
N ALA A 204 8.97 12.92 10.93
CA ALA A 204 8.13 14.09 11.21
C ALA A 204 8.97 15.38 11.37
N VAL A 205 10.08 15.34 12.10
CA VAL A 205 10.94 16.52 12.32
C VAL A 205 11.55 17.00 11.01
N ILE A 206 12.09 16.12 10.17
CA ILE A 206 12.69 16.56 8.89
C ILE A 206 11.62 17.09 7.90
N LEU A 207 10.37 16.63 8.02
CA LEU A 207 9.26 17.20 7.26
C LEU A 207 8.88 18.62 7.74
N PHE A 208 8.91 18.88 9.06
CA PHE A 208 8.77 20.26 9.57
C PHE A 208 9.84 21.17 8.99
N MET A 209 11.12 20.72 8.96
CA MET A 209 12.20 21.46 8.35
C MET A 209 11.94 21.72 6.87
N ALA A 210 11.52 20.70 6.11
CA ALA A 210 11.22 20.81 4.69
C ALA A 210 10.00 21.70 4.40
N ASN A 211 9.12 21.88 5.38
CA ASN A 211 7.98 22.82 5.34
C ASN A 211 8.32 24.22 5.80
N GLU A 212 9.61 24.52 6.04
CA GLU A 212 10.10 25.82 6.52
C GLU A 212 9.59 26.22 7.92
N ASP A 213 9.06 25.26 8.64
CA ASP A 213 8.55 25.46 10.01
C ASP A 213 9.57 25.00 11.06
N ILE A 214 10.62 25.81 11.25
CA ILE A 214 11.69 25.48 12.20
C ILE A 214 11.21 25.55 13.64
N VAL A 215 10.31 26.48 13.95
CA VAL A 215 9.71 26.58 15.29
C VAL A 215 8.86 25.35 15.59
N GLY A 216 8.07 24.90 14.62
CA GLY A 216 7.33 23.64 14.70
C GLY A 216 8.25 22.43 14.88
N ALA A 217 9.37 22.38 14.14
CA ALA A 217 10.37 21.32 14.28
C ALA A 217 10.97 21.24 15.70
N GLU A 218 11.36 22.39 16.29
CA GLU A 218 11.88 22.47 17.65
C GLU A 218 10.87 22.00 18.69
N ASN A 219 9.65 22.53 18.62
CA ASN A 219 8.59 22.18 19.55
C ASN A 219 8.21 20.69 19.45
N ALA A 220 8.13 20.17 18.22
CA ALA A 220 7.85 18.76 17.98
C ALA A 220 8.97 17.87 18.54
N LEU A 221 10.23 18.20 18.26
CA LEU A 221 11.39 17.44 18.73
C LEU A 221 11.41 17.37 20.27
N GLN A 222 11.17 18.49 20.95
CA GLN A 222 11.12 18.54 22.42
C GLN A 222 9.98 17.68 22.96
N ASN A 223 8.80 17.72 22.31
CA ASN A 223 7.66 16.88 22.70
C ASN A 223 7.98 15.39 22.52
N TYR A 224 8.70 15.01 21.44
CA TYR A 224 9.07 13.62 21.21
C TYR A 224 10.10 13.13 22.23
N PHE A 225 11.06 13.95 22.63
CA PHE A 225 12.02 13.63 23.70
C PHE A 225 11.32 13.43 25.04
N ASN A 226 10.33 14.23 25.34
CA ASN A 226 9.53 14.07 26.56
C ASN A 226 8.71 12.76 26.56
N ARG A 227 8.25 12.32 25.38
CA ARG A 227 7.49 11.06 25.24
C ARG A 227 8.39 9.83 25.17
N ASP A 228 9.52 9.95 24.54
CA ASP A 228 10.53 8.90 24.38
C ASP A 228 11.94 9.44 24.65
N PRO A 229 12.40 9.44 25.92
CA PRO A 229 13.75 9.89 26.26
C PRO A 229 14.86 9.12 25.55
N SER A 230 14.59 7.88 25.09
CA SER A 230 15.55 7.11 24.32
C SER A 230 15.76 7.66 22.91
N PHE A 231 14.82 8.46 22.39
CA PHE A 231 14.98 9.16 21.13
C PHE A 231 16.00 10.29 21.24
N GLU A 232 16.02 11.05 22.35
CA GLU A 232 17.01 12.12 22.56
C GLU A 232 18.45 11.63 22.49
N THR A 233 18.73 10.45 23.04
CA THR A 233 20.07 9.86 23.04
C THR A 233 20.39 9.08 21.76
N SER A 234 19.43 8.88 20.89
CA SER A 234 19.61 8.19 19.61
C SER A 234 20.39 9.02 18.60
N ARG A 235 20.91 8.37 17.58
CA ARG A 235 21.60 9.08 16.47
C ARG A 235 20.65 10.00 15.71
N GLU A 236 19.41 9.55 15.51
CA GLU A 236 18.36 10.30 14.82
C GLU A 236 17.96 11.56 15.62
N GLY A 237 17.80 11.43 16.93
CA GLY A 237 17.47 12.56 17.80
C GLY A 237 18.58 13.60 17.86
N LYS A 238 19.85 13.16 17.96
CA LYS A 238 21.02 14.04 17.92
C LYS A 238 21.14 14.75 16.58
N LEU A 239 21.01 14.01 15.48
CA LEU A 239 21.04 14.62 14.13
C LEU A 239 19.93 15.66 13.99
N ALA A 240 18.71 15.36 14.44
CA ALA A 240 17.61 16.32 14.37
C ALA A 240 17.92 17.63 15.13
N GLN A 241 18.52 17.55 16.32
CA GLN A 241 18.96 18.73 17.08
C GLN A 241 20.03 19.53 16.33
N GLU A 242 21.05 18.85 15.80
CA GLU A 242 22.14 19.44 15.05
C GLU A 242 21.63 20.17 13.81
N LEU A 243 20.77 19.53 13.01
CA LEU A 243 20.20 20.12 11.79
C LEU A 243 19.32 21.34 12.09
N ILE A 244 18.50 21.32 13.16
CA ILE A 244 17.72 22.48 13.58
C ILE A 244 18.65 23.65 13.98
N SER A 245 19.72 23.36 14.73
CA SER A 245 20.72 24.36 15.12
C SER A 245 21.43 24.97 13.91
N ASP A 246 21.81 24.14 12.92
CA ASP A 246 22.44 24.58 11.68
C ASP A 246 21.51 25.50 10.86
N ILE A 247 20.23 25.16 10.77
CA ILE A 247 19.22 25.98 10.09
C ILE A 247 19.06 27.34 10.81
N ARG A 248 19.00 27.33 12.15
CA ARG A 248 18.92 28.56 12.93
C ARG A 248 20.12 29.48 12.73
N ALA A 249 21.31 28.88 12.61
CA ALA A 249 22.56 29.60 12.37
C ALA A 249 22.82 29.95 10.89
N SER A 250 21.91 29.55 9.98
CA SER A 250 22.08 29.63 8.53
C SER A 250 23.42 29.04 8.06
N ASN A 251 23.84 27.93 8.67
CA ASN A 251 25.15 27.31 8.42
C ASN A 251 25.04 26.08 7.54
N VAL A 252 25.10 26.28 6.21
CA VAL A 252 25.02 25.22 5.21
C VAL A 252 26.15 24.20 5.37
N ASN A 253 27.35 24.62 5.61
CA ASN A 253 28.51 23.73 5.73
C ASN A 253 28.39 22.78 6.91
N SER A 254 27.90 23.27 8.05
CA SER A 254 27.66 22.45 9.24
C SER A 254 26.56 21.45 8.99
N PHE A 255 25.45 21.87 8.37
CA PHE A 255 24.33 21.02 7.98
C PHE A 255 24.78 19.85 7.09
N GLU A 256 25.56 20.13 6.06
CA GLU A 256 26.13 19.10 5.18
C GLU A 256 27.08 18.16 5.92
N SER A 257 27.93 18.71 6.80
CA SER A 257 28.87 17.91 7.59
C SER A 257 28.17 16.92 8.53
N HIS A 258 27.10 17.36 9.23
CA HIS A 258 26.33 16.48 10.11
C HIS A 258 25.62 15.38 9.32
N LEU A 259 25.03 15.71 8.17
CA LEU A 259 24.42 14.71 7.28
C LEU A 259 25.45 13.70 6.76
N TYR A 260 26.62 14.15 6.36
CA TYR A 260 27.71 13.29 5.89
C TYR A 260 28.17 12.31 6.97
N GLN A 261 28.41 12.83 8.19
CA GLN A 261 28.82 11.99 9.34
C GLN A 261 27.76 10.94 9.68
N TYR A 262 26.49 11.34 9.71
CA TYR A 262 25.40 10.42 9.97
C TYR A 262 25.30 9.35 8.87
N ASN A 263 25.32 9.75 7.60
CA ASN A 263 25.17 8.86 6.46
C ASN A 263 26.30 7.83 6.36
N ASN A 264 27.51 8.14 6.83
CA ASN A 264 28.64 7.21 6.86
C ASN A 264 28.41 6.04 7.83
N ILE A 265 27.58 6.21 8.85
CA ILE A 265 27.29 5.21 9.87
C ILE A 265 25.93 4.56 9.63
N THR A 266 24.93 5.38 9.31
CA THR A 266 23.56 4.97 9.05
C THR A 266 23.11 5.57 7.72
N PRO A 267 23.16 4.79 6.62
CA PRO A 267 22.81 5.30 5.30
C PRO A 267 21.40 5.85 5.26
N LEU A 268 21.26 7.06 4.73
CA LEU A 268 19.99 7.71 4.47
C LEU A 268 19.33 7.04 3.24
N ASP A 269 18.08 6.65 3.39
CA ASP A 269 17.28 6.17 2.27
C ASP A 269 16.92 7.29 1.29
N ARG A 270 16.36 6.91 0.14
CA ARG A 270 16.03 7.87 -0.93
C ARG A 270 14.98 8.89 -0.47
N TRP A 271 14.00 8.47 0.36
CA TRP A 271 12.95 9.34 0.85
C TRP A 271 13.49 10.41 1.79
N LYS A 272 14.26 10.00 2.82
CA LYS A 272 14.91 10.93 3.77
C LYS A 272 15.84 11.91 3.04
N THR A 273 16.61 11.41 2.08
CA THR A 273 17.50 12.25 1.26
C THR A 273 16.73 13.33 0.50
N LYS A 274 15.61 12.96 -0.15
CA LYS A 274 14.77 13.93 -0.87
C LYS A 274 14.23 15.02 0.05
N VAL A 275 13.72 14.65 1.21
CA VAL A 275 13.15 15.60 2.21
C VAL A 275 14.25 16.52 2.75
N LEU A 276 15.43 15.97 3.09
CA LEU A 276 16.55 16.74 3.61
C LEU A 276 17.16 17.68 2.58
N ILE A 277 17.17 17.32 1.30
CA ILE A 277 17.58 18.23 0.21
C ILE A 277 16.63 19.43 0.16
N LYS A 278 15.30 19.22 0.30
CA LYS A 278 14.36 20.33 0.34
C LYS A 278 14.61 21.22 1.55
N ALA A 279 14.83 20.65 2.74
CA ALA A 279 15.18 21.40 3.94
C ALA A 279 16.47 22.22 3.78
N LYS A 280 17.50 21.65 3.12
CA LYS A 280 18.76 22.35 2.83
C LYS A 280 18.57 23.53 1.86
N ASN A 281 17.72 23.39 0.84
CA ASN A 281 17.51 24.44 -0.15
C ASN A 281 16.99 25.75 0.46
N MET A 282 16.31 25.68 1.61
CA MET A 282 15.94 26.87 2.37
C MET A 282 17.17 27.67 2.84
N LEU A 283 18.21 26.98 3.29
CA LEU A 283 19.43 27.64 3.76
C LEU A 283 20.10 28.42 2.64
N ASN A 284 20.12 27.88 1.43
CA ASN A 284 20.71 28.51 0.27
C ASN A 284 19.94 29.77 -0.18
N ALA A 285 18.62 29.81 0.03
CA ALA A 285 17.78 30.96 -0.33
C ALA A 285 18.05 32.20 0.55
N TYR A 286 18.62 31.99 1.74
CA TYR A 286 19.04 33.10 2.63
C TYR A 286 20.47 33.61 2.34
N GLU A 287 21.27 32.90 1.53
CA GLU A 287 22.64 33.28 1.18
C GLU A 287 22.76 34.11 -0.11
N GLU A 288 21.71 34.24 -0.92
CA GLU A 288 21.75 35.16 -2.07
C GLU A 288 21.62 36.61 -1.55
N PRO A 289 22.68 37.41 -1.59
CA PRO A 289 22.56 38.81 -1.27
C PRO A 289 21.73 39.50 -2.35
N ASP A 290 20.69 40.20 -1.93
CA ASP A 290 19.95 41.14 -2.77
C ASP A 290 20.89 42.23 -3.29
N PHE A 291 21.47 42.03 -4.46
CA PHE A 291 22.19 43.04 -5.22
C PHE A 291 21.20 43.78 -6.15
N SER A 292 20.23 44.47 -5.59
CA SER A 292 19.44 45.46 -6.33
C SER A 292 19.87 46.89 -6.02
#